data_0fba8c3ca5780ce21779cbfddc801dc9
#
_entry.id   0fba8c3ca5780ce21779cbfddc801dc9
#
_cell.length_a   1.000
_cell.length_b   1.000
_cell.length_c   1.000
_cell.angle_alpha   90.00
_cell.angle_beta   90.00
_cell.angle_gamma   90.00
#
_symmetry.space_group_name_H-M   'P 1'
#
loop_
_entity.id
_entity.type
_entity.pdbx_description
1 polymer ?
#
loop_
_entity_poly.entity_id
_entity_poly.type
_entity_poly.pdbx_seq_one_letter_code
_entity_poly.pdbx_strand_id
1 'polypeptide(L)'
;MPGIPVAIANPEKTVILVESNTKKSAFLLNATGRLGLKNTQVINERIEKIDPSTLPEQFDIVSRAVGSIKTNINLVSGLLKNKRTELKLMKTEEQLDQEKIPPGYRIKKIDKFPSKTKDKTRILVTIETEQQNG
;
A
#
# COMPACT_ATOMS: atom_id res chain seq x y z
N MET A 1 -3.17 6.23 -9.51
CA MET A 1 -3.07 5.69 -8.14
C MET A 1 -3.31 4.19 -8.13
N PRO A 2 -2.38 3.40 -7.61
CA PRO A 2 -2.53 1.94 -7.61
C PRO A 2 -3.63 1.42 -6.69
N GLY A 3 -4.03 2.21 -5.69
CA GLY A 3 -5.01 1.78 -4.71
C GLY A 3 -6.39 1.49 -5.26
N ILE A 4 -6.83 2.29 -6.23
CA ILE A 4 -8.16 2.11 -6.83
C ILE A 4 -8.23 0.82 -7.64
N PRO A 5 -7.30 0.52 -8.57
CA PRO A 5 -7.30 -0.78 -9.25
C PRO A 5 -7.18 -1.97 -8.30
N VAL A 6 -6.40 -1.84 -7.23
CA VAL A 6 -6.28 -2.91 -6.22
C VAL A 6 -7.63 -3.17 -5.55
N ALA A 7 -8.34 -2.11 -5.17
CA ALA A 7 -9.66 -2.24 -4.55
C ALA A 7 -10.69 -2.87 -5.48
N ILE A 8 -10.68 -2.48 -6.75
CA ILE A 8 -11.59 -3.05 -7.75
C ILE A 8 -11.33 -4.55 -7.94
N ALA A 9 -10.05 -4.93 -8.00
CA ALA A 9 -9.67 -6.33 -8.20
C ALA A 9 -9.93 -7.21 -6.98
N ASN A 10 -10.09 -6.61 -5.79
CA ASN A 10 -10.24 -7.35 -4.54
C ASN A 10 -11.42 -6.81 -3.72
N PRO A 11 -12.67 -6.95 -4.21
CA PRO A 11 -13.83 -6.32 -3.57
C PRO A 11 -14.12 -6.84 -2.16
N GLU A 12 -13.59 -8.00 -1.80
CA GLU A 12 -13.78 -8.61 -0.48
C GLU A 12 -12.76 -8.14 0.56
N LYS A 13 -11.71 -7.46 0.11
CA LYS A 13 -10.67 -6.96 1.01
C LYS A 13 -10.86 -5.49 1.31
N THR A 14 -10.66 -5.11 2.57
CA THR A 14 -10.61 -3.70 2.94
C THR A 14 -9.27 -3.12 2.51
N VAL A 15 -9.32 -2.05 1.73
CA VAL A 15 -8.14 -1.36 1.21
C VAL A 15 -8.08 0.03 1.80
N ILE A 16 -7.00 0.32 2.52
CA ILE A 16 -6.75 1.64 3.10
C ILE A 16 -5.85 2.42 2.15
N LEU A 17 -6.34 3.55 1.66
CA LEU A 17 -5.62 4.45 0.79
C LEU A 17 -5.08 5.61 1.62
N VAL A 18 -3.76 5.65 1.81
CA VAL A 18 -3.12 6.67 2.64
C VAL A 18 -2.50 7.73 1.74
N GLU A 19 -2.88 8.98 1.95
CA GLU A 19 -2.37 10.10 1.19
C GLU A 19 -2.30 11.35 2.06
N SER A 20 -1.09 11.86 2.28
CA SER A 20 -0.88 13.05 3.10
C SER A 20 -1.21 14.35 2.38
N ASN A 21 -1.21 14.36 1.05
CA ASN A 21 -1.56 15.55 0.27
C ASN A 21 -3.07 15.73 0.22
N THR A 22 -3.54 16.88 0.69
CA THR A 22 -4.99 17.14 0.80
C THR A 22 -5.71 17.12 -0.54
N LYS A 23 -5.10 17.67 -1.60
CA LYS A 23 -5.72 17.68 -2.93
C LYS A 23 -5.84 16.27 -3.51
N LYS A 24 -4.79 15.47 -3.37
CA LYS A 24 -4.78 14.09 -3.85
C LYS A 24 -5.74 13.22 -3.05
N SER A 25 -5.81 13.44 -1.74
CA SER A 25 -6.75 12.75 -0.87
C SER A 25 -8.20 13.04 -1.28
N ALA A 26 -8.52 14.30 -1.53
CA ALA A 26 -9.85 14.70 -2.01
C ALA A 26 -10.17 14.05 -3.36
N PHE A 27 -9.20 13.98 -4.26
CA PHE A 27 -9.38 13.32 -5.55
C PHE A 27 -9.70 11.83 -5.36
N LEU A 28 -8.96 11.14 -4.48
CA LEU A 28 -9.19 9.72 -4.19
C LEU A 28 -10.58 9.49 -3.59
N LEU A 29 -10.98 10.33 -2.66
CA LEU A 29 -12.30 10.23 -2.03
C LEU A 29 -13.42 10.39 -3.06
N ASN A 30 -13.28 11.38 -3.95
CA ASN A 30 -14.24 11.61 -5.01
C ASN A 30 -14.27 10.43 -6.01
N ALA A 31 -13.09 9.93 -6.41
CA ALA A 31 -13.00 8.82 -7.35
C ALA A 31 -13.60 7.53 -6.78
N THR A 32 -13.30 7.20 -5.53
CA THR A 32 -13.87 6.00 -4.90
C THR A 32 -15.38 6.10 -4.73
N GLY A 33 -15.88 7.31 -4.43
CA GLY A 33 -17.31 7.55 -4.35
C GLY A 33 -18.02 7.38 -5.69
N ARG A 34 -17.44 7.92 -6.76
CA ARG A 34 -18.01 7.79 -8.13
C ARG A 34 -18.02 6.35 -8.61
N LEU A 35 -17.00 5.58 -8.27
CA LEU A 35 -16.90 4.18 -8.64
C LEU A 35 -17.72 3.26 -7.74
N GLY A 36 -18.32 3.80 -6.67
CA GLY A 36 -19.11 3.01 -5.74
C GLY A 36 -18.30 1.96 -4.97
N LEU A 37 -17.03 2.23 -4.72
CA LEU A 37 -16.16 1.30 -4.01
C LEU A 37 -16.45 1.32 -2.51
N LYS A 38 -17.01 0.23 -2.00
CA LYS A 38 -17.41 0.11 -0.59
C LYS A 38 -16.29 -0.42 0.30
N ASN A 39 -15.25 -0.97 -0.31
CA ASN A 39 -14.15 -1.61 0.42
C ASN A 39 -12.94 -0.70 0.61
N THR A 40 -13.08 0.59 0.34
CA THR A 40 -11.97 1.54 0.48
C THR A 40 -12.21 2.52 1.61
N GLN A 41 -11.12 2.92 2.24
CA GLN A 41 -11.09 4.03 3.20
C GLN A 41 -9.90 4.92 2.82
N VAL A 42 -10.17 6.21 2.61
CA VAL A 42 -9.13 7.19 2.29
C VAL A 42 -8.75 7.92 3.57
N ILE A 43 -7.47 7.91 3.90
CA ILE A 43 -6.95 8.58 5.10
C ILE A 43 -6.01 9.68 4.65
N ASN A 44 -6.35 10.94 4.97
CA ASN A 44 -5.55 12.11 4.66
C ASN A 44 -4.62 12.43 5.82
N GLU A 45 -3.63 11.57 6.01
CA GLU A 45 -2.61 11.74 7.05
C GLU A 45 -1.30 11.12 6.59
N ARG A 46 -0.23 11.46 7.30
CA ARG A 46 1.02 10.72 7.17
C ARG A 46 0.83 9.35 7.80
N ILE A 47 1.37 8.32 7.15
CA ILE A 47 1.15 6.94 7.55
C ILE A 47 1.61 6.65 8.98
N GLU A 48 2.69 7.30 9.44
CA GLU A 48 3.21 7.12 10.80
C GLU A 48 2.31 7.73 11.89
N LYS A 49 1.35 8.56 11.50
CA LYS A 49 0.42 9.21 12.45
C LYS A 49 -0.92 8.50 12.58
N ILE A 50 -1.14 7.44 11.82
CA ILE A 50 -2.41 6.72 11.87
C ILE A 50 -2.50 5.92 13.17
N ASP A 51 -3.62 6.08 13.88
CA ASP A 51 -3.90 5.32 15.08
C ASP A 51 -4.43 3.93 14.69
N PRO A 52 -3.71 2.84 15.02
CA PRO A 52 -4.16 1.49 14.67
C PRO A 52 -5.53 1.12 15.24
N SER A 53 -5.92 1.72 16.36
CA SER A 53 -7.22 1.40 16.99
C SER A 53 -8.41 1.86 16.14
N THR A 54 -8.21 2.78 15.20
CA THR A 54 -9.26 3.26 14.32
C THR A 54 -9.45 2.39 13.08
N LEU A 55 -8.60 1.37 12.89
CA LEU A 55 -8.58 0.53 11.69
C LEU A 55 -9.13 -0.86 11.99
N PRO A 56 -9.67 -1.56 10.96
CA PRO A 56 -10.11 -2.93 11.13
C PRO A 56 -8.95 -3.87 11.46
N GLU A 57 -9.28 -5.12 11.87
CA GLU A 57 -8.26 -6.11 12.21
C GLU A 57 -7.46 -6.59 10.99
N GLN A 58 -8.07 -6.59 9.84
CA GLN A 58 -7.44 -7.06 8.60
C GLN A 58 -7.70 -6.09 7.47
N PHE A 59 -6.64 -5.62 6.84
CA PHE A 59 -6.73 -4.68 5.71
C PHE A 59 -5.43 -4.66 4.93
N ASP A 60 -5.48 -4.12 3.72
CA ASP A 60 -4.30 -3.84 2.91
C ASP A 60 -4.05 -2.34 2.90
N ILE A 61 -2.80 -1.93 3.01
CA ILE A 61 -2.40 -0.53 2.85
C ILE A 61 -1.77 -0.38 1.48
N VAL A 62 -2.28 0.56 0.70
CA VAL A 62 -1.67 0.95 -0.57
C VAL A 62 -1.16 2.37 -0.43
N SER A 63 0.12 2.56 -0.68
CA SER A 63 0.76 3.85 -0.57
C SER A 63 1.78 4.03 -1.68
N ARG A 64 2.05 5.29 -2.04
CA ARG A 64 3.18 5.61 -2.87
C ARG A 64 4.44 5.40 -2.05
N ALA A 65 5.43 4.73 -2.65
CA ALA A 65 6.70 4.54 -1.97
C ALA A 65 7.41 5.87 -1.76
N VAL A 66 7.79 6.15 -0.53
CA VAL A 66 8.59 7.32 -0.17
C VAL A 66 9.99 6.81 0.17
N GLY A 67 10.94 7.00 -0.74
CA GLY A 67 12.29 6.46 -0.55
C GLY A 67 12.33 4.94 -0.69
N SER A 68 13.08 4.28 0.16
CA SER A 68 13.30 2.84 0.09
C SER A 68 12.16 2.01 0.70
N ILE A 69 12.12 0.74 0.39
CA ILE A 69 11.20 -0.21 1.04
C ILE A 69 11.42 -0.21 2.55
N LYS A 70 12.67 -0.19 2.98
CA LYS A 70 13.01 -0.15 4.40
C LYS A 70 12.38 1.06 5.10
N THR A 71 12.46 2.24 4.49
CA THR A 71 11.84 3.45 5.02
C THR A 71 10.33 3.29 5.17
N ASN A 72 9.68 2.77 4.15
CA ASN A 72 8.22 2.56 4.18
C ASN A 72 7.81 1.53 5.23
N ILE A 73 8.56 0.44 5.36
CA ILE A 73 8.29 -0.57 6.40
C ILE A 73 8.42 0.05 7.78
N ASN A 74 9.45 0.86 8.01
CA ASN A 74 9.64 1.51 9.31
C ASN A 74 8.48 2.45 9.67
N LEU A 75 7.93 3.14 8.67
CA LEU A 75 6.80 4.04 8.89
C LEU A 75 5.52 3.29 9.29
N VAL A 76 5.34 2.07 8.81
CA VAL A 76 4.12 1.28 9.08
C VAL A 76 4.36 0.11 10.02
N SER A 77 5.54 0.01 10.63
CA SER A 77 5.90 -1.16 11.43
C SER A 77 4.91 -1.47 12.55
N GLY A 78 4.36 -0.45 13.21
CA GLY A 78 3.35 -0.66 14.23
C GLY A 78 2.09 -1.31 13.70
N LEU A 79 1.66 -0.93 12.50
CA LEU A 79 0.48 -1.51 11.87
C LEU A 79 0.74 -2.94 11.41
N LEU A 80 1.91 -3.19 10.80
CA LEU A 80 2.26 -4.52 10.31
C LEU A 80 2.41 -5.55 11.42
N LYS A 81 2.87 -5.13 12.60
CA LYS A 81 3.05 -6.02 13.74
C LYS A 81 1.78 -6.30 14.52
N ASN A 82 0.88 -5.31 14.59
CA ASN A 82 -0.31 -5.36 15.45
C ASN A 82 -1.60 -5.73 14.72
N LYS A 83 -1.59 -5.70 13.40
CA LYS A 83 -2.75 -5.98 12.57
C LYS A 83 -2.38 -6.97 11.46
N ARG A 84 -3.36 -7.68 10.94
CA ARG A 84 -3.16 -8.48 9.73
C ARG A 84 -3.21 -7.56 8.51
N THR A 85 -2.03 -7.09 8.11
CA THR A 85 -1.89 -6.04 7.11
C THR A 85 -0.83 -6.43 6.10
N GLU A 86 -1.14 -6.19 4.84
CA GLU A 86 -0.14 -6.25 3.78
C GLU A 86 0.13 -4.83 3.30
N LEU A 87 1.40 -4.49 3.13
CA LEU A 87 1.82 -3.20 2.60
C LEU A 87 2.08 -3.34 1.11
N LYS A 88 1.39 -2.56 0.31
CA LYS A 88 1.55 -2.57 -1.15
C LYS A 88 2.16 -1.24 -1.60
N LEU A 89 3.33 -1.34 -2.23
CA LEU A 89 4.09 -0.17 -2.66
C LEU A 89 4.31 -0.21 -4.17
N MET A 90 4.07 0.93 -4.82
CA MET A 90 4.34 1.09 -6.24
C MET A 90 5.81 1.47 -6.44
N LYS A 91 6.54 0.69 -7.23
CA LYS A 91 7.94 0.93 -7.55
C LYS A 91 8.24 0.58 -9.00
N THR A 92 9.45 0.87 -9.45
CA THR A 92 9.97 0.35 -10.71
C THR A 92 10.83 -0.89 -10.44
N GLU A 93 11.01 -1.74 -11.46
CA GLU A 93 11.86 -2.92 -11.29
C GLU A 93 13.31 -2.55 -10.93
N GLU A 94 13.85 -1.49 -11.53
CA GLU A 94 15.18 -1.00 -11.20
C GLU A 94 15.32 -0.62 -9.73
N GLN A 95 14.32 0.07 -9.19
CA GLN A 95 14.34 0.46 -7.77
C GLN A 95 14.34 -0.76 -6.87
N LEU A 96 13.56 -1.77 -7.22
CA LEU A 96 13.49 -2.99 -6.41
C LEU A 96 14.82 -3.76 -6.37
N ASP A 97 15.50 -3.85 -7.51
CA ASP A 97 16.77 -4.58 -7.61
C ASP A 97 17.87 -4.01 -6.72
N GLN A 98 17.76 -2.74 -6.37
CA GLN A 98 18.74 -2.04 -5.53
C GLN A 98 18.41 -2.07 -4.05
N GLU A 99 17.30 -2.65 -3.67
CA GLU A 99 16.83 -2.58 -2.29
C GLU A 99 16.91 -3.93 -1.57
N LYS A 100 17.18 -3.85 -0.27
CA LYS A 100 17.17 -5.02 0.60
C LYS A 100 15.94 -4.97 1.49
N ILE A 101 15.34 -6.14 1.71
CA ILE A 101 14.19 -6.25 2.60
C ILE A 101 14.71 -6.42 4.04
N PRO A 102 14.22 -5.61 5.00
CA PRO A 102 14.64 -5.74 6.40
C PRO A 102 14.30 -7.11 6.99
N PRO A 103 15.07 -7.58 7.99
CA PRO A 103 14.74 -8.82 8.70
C PRO A 103 13.32 -8.79 9.28
N GLY A 104 12.64 -9.92 9.24
CA GLY A 104 11.27 -10.04 9.74
C GLY A 104 10.19 -9.73 8.73
N TYR A 105 10.57 -9.32 7.52
CA TYR A 105 9.64 -8.98 6.44
C TYR A 105 10.02 -9.72 5.16
N ARG A 106 9.06 -9.94 4.30
CA ARG A 106 9.30 -10.59 3.01
C ARG A 106 8.38 -10.03 1.92
N ILE A 107 8.83 -10.16 0.69
CA ILE A 107 7.98 -9.88 -0.47
C ILE A 107 7.07 -11.08 -0.69
N LYS A 108 5.77 -10.86 -0.56
CA LYS A 108 4.78 -11.91 -0.81
C LYS A 108 4.48 -12.06 -2.30
N LYS A 109 4.39 -10.94 -3.00
CA LYS A 109 3.96 -10.92 -4.40
C LYS A 109 4.48 -9.68 -5.10
N ILE A 110 4.74 -9.81 -6.39
CA ILE A 110 5.08 -8.69 -7.28
C ILE A 110 4.13 -8.75 -8.47
N ASP A 111 3.32 -7.71 -8.63
CA ASP A 111 2.45 -7.55 -9.78
C ASP A 111 3.05 -6.54 -10.75
N LYS A 112 3.13 -6.89 -12.02
CA LYS A 112 3.68 -6.01 -13.05
C LYS A 112 2.57 -5.28 -13.79
N PHE A 113 2.76 -3.99 -14.00
CA PHE A 113 1.83 -3.16 -14.75
C PHE A 113 2.55 -2.61 -15.98
N PRO A 114 2.09 -2.98 -17.20
CA PRO A 114 2.68 -2.43 -18.42
C PRO A 114 2.50 -0.92 -18.43
N SER A 115 3.62 -0.20 -18.63
CA SER A 115 3.59 1.23 -18.79
C SER A 115 3.42 1.60 -20.26
N LYS A 116 2.61 2.62 -20.54
CA LYS A 116 2.49 3.18 -21.89
C LYS A 116 3.77 3.91 -22.33
N THR A 117 4.61 4.29 -21.38
CA THR A 117 5.91 4.90 -21.66
C THR A 117 6.97 3.80 -21.66
N LYS A 118 7.79 3.78 -22.72
CA LYS A 118 8.68 2.66 -23.05
C LYS A 118 9.78 2.34 -22.06
N ASP A 119 9.96 3.13 -21.00
CA ASP A 119 11.23 3.11 -20.28
C ASP A 119 11.19 2.49 -18.88
N LYS A 120 10.01 2.21 -18.30
CA LYS A 120 9.98 1.69 -16.94
C LYS A 120 8.75 0.83 -16.70
N THR A 121 8.98 -0.44 -16.39
CA THR A 121 7.91 -1.30 -15.89
C THR A 121 7.62 -0.93 -14.45
N ARG A 122 6.38 -0.57 -14.17
CA ARG A 122 5.92 -0.34 -12.80
C ARG A 122 5.47 -1.64 -12.20
N ILE A 123 5.83 -1.83 -10.94
CA ILE A 123 5.46 -3.01 -10.19
C ILE A 123 4.77 -2.61 -8.89
N LEU A 124 3.86 -3.45 -8.44
CA LEU A 124 3.25 -3.35 -7.13
C LEU A 124 3.87 -4.43 -6.25
N VAL A 125 4.64 -4.02 -5.26
CA VAL A 125 5.32 -4.94 -4.34
C VAL A 125 4.47 -5.12 -3.11
N THR A 126 4.06 -6.35 -2.81
CA THR A 126 3.30 -6.68 -1.61
C THR A 126 4.25 -7.24 -0.56
N ILE A 127 4.28 -6.61 0.60
CA ILE A 127 5.17 -6.95 1.70
C ILE A 127 4.35 -7.40 2.91
N GLU A 128 4.78 -8.48 3.54
CA GLU A 128 4.17 -9.00 4.76
C GLU A 128 5.23 -9.32 5.80
N THR A 129 4.81 -9.51 7.03
CA THR A 129 5.72 -10.00 8.08
C THR A 129 5.93 -11.50 7.91
N GLU A 130 7.14 -11.97 8.22
CA GLU A 130 7.45 -13.40 8.18
C GLU A 130 6.71 -14.21 9.25
N GLN A 131 6.23 -13.55 10.28
CA GLN A 131 5.59 -14.18 11.44
C GLN A 131 4.08 -14.33 11.34
N GLN A 132 3.47 -13.99 10.20
CA GLN A 132 2.01 -14.06 10.06
C GLN A 132 1.47 -15.47 9.97
N ASN A 133 2.30 -16.49 9.99
CA ASN A 133 1.89 -17.88 9.87
C ASN A 133 1.78 -18.60 11.23
N GLY A 134 1.90 -17.85 12.29
CA GLY A 134 1.78 -18.45 13.62
C GLY A 134 0.36 -18.67 14.07
#